data_5966fa6588e9f92b52b699aec6e62de4
#
_entry.id   5966fa6588e9f92b52b699aec6e62de4
#
_cell.length_a   1.000
_cell.length_b   1.000
_cell.length_c   1.000
_cell.angle_alpha   90.00
_cell.angle_beta   90.00
_cell.angle_gamma   90.00
#
_symmetry.space_group_name_H-M   'P 1'
#
loop_
_entity.id
_entity.type
_entity.pdbx_description
1 polymer ?
#
loop_
_entity_poly.entity_id
_entity_poly.type
_entity_poly.pdbx_seq_one_letter_code
_entity_poly.pdbx_strand_id
1 'polypeptide(L)'
;MASETTYDKDGNATTTEKINYAESAQQEMNRSLRWQVENVLSYDKTFGKHSVAVILGQSAMSSTSMNLGASGSGLRYPYDPNKISVNTTFDEALYSDRNGWGSWNSIPYRLISYFGRASYNYDERYMAEVTFRRDASSRFGDNNKWGTFPSFSLGWNIKNESFMQDVPWLSGLKLRASWGVNGNDAIGDFTYAVYTSQNNNYVF
;
A
#
# COMPACT_ATOMS: atom_id res chain seq x y z
N MET A 1 -8.54 -2.89 43.29
CA MET A 1 -7.65 -3.81 44.04
C MET A 1 -8.47 -5.02 44.41
N ALA A 2 -8.06 -6.20 44.05
CA ALA A 2 -8.71 -7.44 44.50
C ALA A 2 -7.86 -7.99 45.65
N SER A 3 -8.46 -8.22 46.82
CA SER A 3 -7.80 -8.89 47.93
C SER A 3 -8.30 -10.33 48.02
N GLU A 4 -7.41 -11.25 48.21
CA GLU A 4 -7.71 -12.65 48.47
C GLU A 4 -7.38 -12.94 49.95
N THR A 5 -8.37 -13.37 50.72
CA THR A 5 -8.17 -13.73 52.11
C THR A 5 -8.16 -15.25 52.22
N THR A 6 -7.05 -15.80 52.67
CA THR A 6 -6.89 -17.22 52.97
C THR A 6 -6.85 -17.45 54.45
N TYR A 7 -7.44 -18.54 54.93
CA TYR A 7 -7.45 -18.90 56.36
C TYR A 7 -6.53 -20.08 56.57
N ASP A 8 -5.72 -20.02 57.62
CA ASP A 8 -4.91 -21.15 58.06
C ASP A 8 -5.74 -22.19 58.84
N LYS A 9 -5.10 -23.26 59.26
CA LYS A 9 -5.76 -24.35 59.99
C LYS A 9 -6.26 -23.93 61.39
N ASP A 10 -5.76 -22.83 61.89
CA ASP A 10 -6.08 -22.25 63.21
C ASP A 10 -7.12 -21.13 63.09
N GLY A 11 -7.62 -20.88 61.88
CA GLY A 11 -8.66 -19.88 61.61
C GLY A 11 -8.12 -18.46 61.47
N ASN A 12 -6.79 -18.26 61.39
CA ASN A 12 -6.21 -16.92 61.22
C ASN A 12 -6.32 -16.50 59.74
N ALA A 13 -6.84 -15.30 59.56
CA ALA A 13 -6.98 -14.76 58.20
C ALA A 13 -5.68 -14.09 57.74
N THR A 14 -5.16 -14.52 56.63
CA THR A 14 -4.09 -13.82 55.90
C THR A 14 -4.67 -13.19 54.64
N THR A 15 -4.74 -11.87 54.61
CA THR A 15 -5.19 -11.16 53.45
C THR A 15 -4.00 -10.80 52.59
N THR A 16 -3.95 -11.38 51.43
CA THR A 16 -2.94 -11.05 50.39
C THR A 16 -3.58 -10.08 49.43
N GLU A 17 -3.06 -8.88 49.34
CA GLU A 17 -3.47 -7.96 48.25
C GLU A 17 -2.97 -8.50 46.93
N LYS A 18 -3.89 -8.93 46.10
CA LYS A 18 -3.61 -9.24 44.70
C LYS A 18 -3.51 -7.91 43.94
N ILE A 19 -2.30 -7.44 43.72
CA ILE A 19 -2.07 -6.29 42.86
C ILE A 19 -2.35 -6.76 41.43
N ASN A 20 -3.43 -6.28 40.85
CA ASN A 20 -3.79 -6.62 39.48
C ASN A 20 -2.95 -5.75 38.53
N TYR A 21 -1.85 -6.26 38.03
CA TYR A 21 -0.99 -5.61 37.05
C TYR A 21 -1.62 -5.73 35.66
N ALA A 22 -2.69 -4.98 35.42
CA ALA A 22 -3.40 -4.97 34.15
C ALA A 22 -2.73 -4.08 33.10
N GLU A 23 -1.75 -3.31 33.49
CA GLU A 23 -1.08 -2.33 32.63
C GLU A 23 -0.02 -3.01 31.78
N SER A 24 0.06 -2.56 30.53
CA SER A 24 1.01 -3.07 29.53
C SER A 24 1.75 -1.91 28.88
N ALA A 25 2.98 -2.17 28.45
CA ALA A 25 3.75 -1.30 27.58
C ALA A 25 4.03 -2.03 26.27
N GLN A 26 3.90 -1.31 25.16
CA GLN A 26 4.22 -1.81 23.82
C GLN A 26 5.14 -0.80 23.13
N GLN A 27 6.15 -1.31 22.47
CA GLN A 27 7.05 -0.52 21.65
C GLN A 27 7.18 -1.16 20.28
N GLU A 28 6.99 -0.38 19.24
CA GLU A 28 7.11 -0.85 17.85
C GLU A 28 8.08 0.02 17.07
N MET A 29 8.87 -0.61 16.23
CA MET A 29 9.73 0.03 15.25
C MET A 29 9.32 -0.45 13.86
N ASN A 30 8.89 0.47 13.03
CA ASN A 30 8.59 0.21 11.64
C ASN A 30 9.64 0.85 10.74
N ARG A 31 10.19 0.07 9.82
CA ARG A 31 11.09 0.56 8.78
C ARG A 31 10.54 0.16 7.42
N SER A 32 10.36 1.13 6.55
CA SER A 32 9.99 0.89 5.16
C SER A 32 11.05 1.44 4.22
N LEU A 33 11.31 0.70 3.14
CA LEU A 33 12.17 1.11 2.05
C LEU A 33 11.38 0.98 0.76
N ARG A 34 11.27 2.08 0.03
CA ARG A 34 10.71 2.12 -1.32
C ARG A 34 11.69 2.78 -2.25
N TRP A 35 11.97 2.14 -3.37
CA TRP A 35 12.74 2.71 -4.46
C TRP A 35 11.99 2.58 -5.78
N GLN A 36 12.22 3.52 -6.66
CA GLN A 36 11.68 3.54 -8.01
C GLN A 36 12.73 4.09 -8.97
N VAL A 37 12.85 3.43 -10.09
CA VAL A 37 13.66 3.88 -11.23
C VAL A 37 12.72 4.03 -12.41
N GLU A 38 12.81 5.16 -13.09
CA GLU A 38 12.00 5.46 -14.26
C GLU A 38 12.89 6.02 -15.37
N ASN A 39 12.73 5.47 -16.57
CA ASN A 39 13.40 5.94 -17.78
C ASN A 39 12.32 6.35 -18.77
N VAL A 40 12.40 7.56 -19.25
CA VAL A 40 11.44 8.11 -20.21
C VAL A 40 12.17 8.75 -21.38
N LEU A 41 11.76 8.34 -22.57
CA LEU A 41 12.18 8.94 -23.84
C LEU A 41 11.00 9.73 -24.41
N SER A 42 11.20 11.00 -24.71
CA SER A 42 10.20 11.84 -25.34
C SER A 42 10.69 12.37 -26.69
N TYR A 43 9.78 12.46 -27.62
CA TYR A 43 10.01 13.07 -28.94
C TYR A 43 8.80 13.92 -29.30
N ASP A 44 9.04 15.19 -29.57
CA ASP A 44 8.03 16.16 -29.95
C ASP A 44 8.48 16.87 -31.24
N LYS A 45 7.58 16.94 -32.21
CA LYS A 45 7.83 17.66 -33.44
C LYS A 45 6.58 18.24 -34.06
N THR A 46 6.69 19.48 -34.49
CA THR A 46 5.65 20.14 -35.29
C THR A 46 6.18 20.41 -36.69
N PHE A 47 5.41 20.06 -37.71
CA PHE A 47 5.70 20.29 -39.11
C PHE A 47 4.43 20.76 -39.84
N GLY A 48 4.43 22.05 -40.21
CA GLY A 48 3.26 22.70 -40.77
C GLY A 48 2.08 22.68 -39.78
N LYS A 49 0.98 22.05 -40.16
CA LYS A 49 -0.23 21.91 -39.34
C LYS A 49 -0.25 20.64 -38.49
N HIS A 50 0.81 19.85 -38.53
CA HIS A 50 0.88 18.58 -37.85
C HIS A 50 1.78 18.69 -36.64
N SER A 51 1.30 18.28 -35.48
CA SER A 51 2.08 18.13 -34.26
C SER A 51 1.98 16.68 -33.79
N VAL A 52 3.15 16.07 -33.57
CA VAL A 52 3.29 14.70 -33.08
C VAL A 52 4.10 14.73 -31.80
N ALA A 53 3.62 14.06 -30.75
CA ALA A 53 4.41 13.81 -29.56
C ALA A 53 4.36 12.30 -29.24
N VAL A 54 5.52 11.74 -28.94
CA VAL A 54 5.67 10.33 -28.57
C VAL A 54 6.44 10.24 -27.27
N ILE A 55 5.95 9.45 -26.36
CA ILE A 55 6.59 9.12 -25.09
C ILE A 55 6.71 7.60 -25.00
N LEU A 56 7.89 7.12 -24.69
CA LEU A 56 8.15 5.73 -24.34
C LEU A 56 8.78 5.68 -22.96
N GLY A 57 8.33 4.79 -22.10
CA GLY A 57 8.85 4.73 -20.76
C GLY A 57 8.88 3.31 -20.19
N GLN A 58 9.76 3.18 -19.23
CA GLN A 58 9.91 2.00 -18.37
C GLN A 58 10.02 2.46 -16.94
N SER A 59 9.33 1.80 -16.02
CA SER A 59 9.55 2.00 -14.59
C SER A 59 9.70 0.67 -13.86
N ALA A 60 10.52 0.66 -12.82
CA ALA A 60 10.65 -0.44 -11.89
C ALA A 60 10.57 0.10 -10.46
N MET A 61 9.78 -0.55 -9.63
CA MET A 61 9.56 -0.16 -8.25
C MET A 61 9.65 -1.37 -7.33
N SER A 62 10.21 -1.19 -6.14
CA SER A 62 10.12 -2.17 -5.06
C SER A 62 9.83 -1.47 -3.74
N SER A 63 8.99 -2.08 -2.92
CA SER A 63 8.64 -1.60 -1.58
C SER A 63 8.70 -2.77 -0.61
N THR A 64 9.41 -2.58 0.50
CA THR A 64 9.52 -3.54 1.61
C THR A 64 9.28 -2.82 2.92
N SER A 65 8.69 -3.51 3.88
CA SER A 65 8.57 -3.02 5.24
C SER A 65 9.00 -4.10 6.23
N MET A 66 9.55 -3.64 7.34
CA MET A 66 9.97 -4.45 8.48
C MET A 66 9.31 -3.88 9.72
N ASN A 67 8.75 -4.74 10.53
CA ASN A 67 8.24 -4.40 11.85
C ASN A 67 9.02 -5.19 12.90
N LEU A 68 9.40 -4.50 13.95
CA LEU A 68 9.93 -5.09 15.16
C LEU A 68 9.08 -4.55 16.32
N GLY A 69 8.41 -5.44 17.02
CA GLY A 69 7.56 -5.10 18.16
C GLY A 69 7.99 -5.86 19.41
N ALA A 70 7.88 -5.19 20.53
CA ALA A 70 7.99 -5.80 21.84
C ALA A 70 6.86 -5.30 22.74
N SER A 71 6.29 -6.19 23.53
CA SER A 71 5.23 -5.89 24.48
C SER A 71 5.53 -6.55 25.83
N GLY A 72 5.17 -5.88 26.88
CA GLY A 72 5.24 -6.41 28.22
C GLY A 72 4.04 -5.99 29.05
N SER A 73 3.58 -6.85 29.93
CA SER A 73 2.49 -6.58 30.87
C SER A 73 2.97 -6.72 32.31
N GLY A 74 2.25 -6.13 33.26
CA GLY A 74 2.61 -6.20 34.67
C GLY A 74 3.55 -5.09 35.10
N LEU A 75 3.28 -3.86 34.70
CA LEU A 75 4.01 -2.70 35.22
C LEU A 75 3.86 -2.61 36.73
N ARG A 76 4.97 -2.46 37.43
CA ARG A 76 4.98 -2.33 38.89
C ARG A 76 4.60 -0.91 39.27
N TYR A 77 3.57 -0.77 40.11
CA TYR A 77 3.17 0.50 40.63
C TYR A 77 3.89 0.81 41.99
N PRO A 78 4.35 2.04 42.25
CA PRO A 78 4.25 3.23 41.40
C PRO A 78 5.32 3.26 40.29
N TYR A 79 4.89 3.63 39.12
CA TYR A 79 5.79 3.80 37.98
C TYR A 79 5.89 5.26 37.55
N ASP A 80 7.02 5.66 36.99
CA ASP A 80 7.22 6.96 36.38
C ASP A 80 6.75 6.90 34.91
N PRO A 81 5.67 7.57 34.52
CA PRO A 81 5.13 7.51 33.16
C PRO A 81 6.11 8.01 32.10
N ASN A 82 7.11 8.82 32.49
CA ASN A 82 8.15 9.30 31.56
C ASN A 82 9.28 8.30 31.32
N LYS A 83 9.34 7.23 32.11
CA LYS A 83 10.38 6.19 32.05
C LYS A 83 9.84 4.83 31.62
N ILE A 84 8.55 4.75 31.30
CA ILE A 84 7.94 3.50 30.86
C ILE A 84 8.53 3.15 29.48
N SER A 85 9.11 1.97 29.40
CA SER A 85 9.51 1.33 28.16
C SER A 85 9.24 -0.16 28.26
N VAL A 86 9.34 -0.87 27.16
CA VAL A 86 9.26 -2.35 27.17
C VAL A 86 10.29 -2.95 28.10
N ASN A 87 11.46 -2.33 28.23
CA ASN A 87 12.52 -2.79 29.11
C ASN A 87 12.13 -2.72 30.59
N THR A 88 11.27 -1.80 31.00
CA THR A 88 10.81 -1.71 32.41
C THR A 88 9.88 -2.85 32.83
N THR A 89 9.33 -3.58 31.86
CA THR A 89 8.49 -4.76 32.13
C THR A 89 9.30 -6.06 32.17
N PHE A 90 10.56 -6.04 31.73
CA PHE A 90 11.43 -7.21 31.68
C PHE A 90 12.30 -7.41 32.94
N ASP A 91 12.32 -6.45 33.86
CA ASP A 91 13.28 -6.41 34.97
C ASP A 91 12.99 -7.41 36.10
N GLU A 92 11.88 -8.13 36.07
CA GLU A 92 11.57 -9.10 37.10
C GLU A 92 11.24 -10.48 36.48
N ALA A 93 11.98 -11.49 36.90
CA ALA A 93 11.78 -12.88 36.48
C ALA A 93 10.38 -13.44 36.78
N LEU A 94 9.61 -12.77 37.62
CA LEU A 94 8.21 -13.08 37.96
C LEU A 94 7.21 -12.86 36.81
N TYR A 95 7.63 -12.15 35.76
CA TYR A 95 6.72 -11.75 34.68
C TYR A 95 7.18 -12.20 33.29
N SER A 96 8.14 -13.11 33.21
CA SER A 96 8.70 -13.63 31.96
C SER A 96 7.63 -14.20 31.01
N ASP A 97 6.57 -14.77 31.55
CA ASP A 97 5.49 -15.39 30.79
C ASP A 97 4.52 -14.38 30.14
N ARG A 98 4.65 -13.09 30.47
CA ARG A 98 3.76 -12.03 30.00
C ARG A 98 4.39 -11.11 28.97
N ASN A 99 5.65 -11.35 28.66
CA ASN A 99 6.41 -10.54 27.72
C ASN A 99 6.43 -11.22 26.36
N GLY A 100 6.15 -10.45 25.35
CA GLY A 100 6.17 -10.90 23.97
C GLY A 100 7.05 -10.01 23.11
N TRP A 101 7.76 -10.63 22.20
CA TRP A 101 8.49 -9.92 21.15
C TRP A 101 8.26 -10.62 19.82
N GLY A 102 8.31 -9.86 18.75
CA GLY A 102 8.14 -10.41 17.43
C GLY A 102 8.70 -9.48 16.36
N SER A 103 9.12 -10.07 15.29
CA SER A 103 9.50 -9.33 14.09
C SER A 103 8.90 -9.99 12.87
N TRP A 104 8.52 -9.18 11.88
CA TRP A 104 8.12 -9.69 10.59
C TRP A 104 8.63 -8.77 9.49
N ASN A 105 8.92 -9.36 8.35
CA ASN A 105 9.23 -8.64 7.12
C ASN A 105 8.07 -8.81 6.16
N SER A 106 7.64 -7.70 5.57
CA SER A 106 6.69 -7.80 4.47
C SER A 106 7.36 -8.48 3.28
N ILE A 107 6.55 -9.20 2.52
CA ILE A 107 6.97 -9.66 1.21
C ILE A 107 7.21 -8.44 0.33
N PRO A 108 8.35 -8.37 -0.38
CA PRO A 108 8.63 -7.24 -1.24
C PRO A 108 7.57 -7.11 -2.33
N TYR A 109 6.85 -6.00 -2.32
CA TYR A 109 6.00 -5.62 -3.44
C TYR A 109 6.89 -5.08 -4.57
N ARG A 110 6.76 -5.64 -5.77
CA ARG A 110 7.51 -5.26 -6.96
C ARG A 110 6.57 -5.00 -8.12
N LEU A 111 6.83 -3.92 -8.82
CA LEU A 111 6.08 -3.54 -10.02
C LEU A 111 7.06 -3.15 -11.11
N ILE A 112 6.86 -3.71 -12.29
CA ILE A 112 7.58 -3.32 -13.52
C ILE A 112 6.54 -2.87 -14.53
N SER A 113 6.78 -1.74 -15.16
CA SER A 113 5.86 -1.14 -16.13
C SER A 113 6.61 -0.73 -17.38
N TYR A 114 5.99 -1.01 -18.53
CA TYR A 114 6.37 -0.45 -19.82
C TYR A 114 5.18 0.34 -20.36
N PHE A 115 5.42 1.53 -20.82
CA PHE A 115 4.36 2.38 -21.32
C PHE A 115 4.81 3.17 -22.54
N GLY A 116 3.86 3.43 -23.40
CA GLY A 116 4.03 4.30 -24.56
C GLY A 116 2.77 5.13 -24.77
N ARG A 117 2.97 6.36 -25.22
CA ARG A 117 1.91 7.29 -25.60
C ARG A 117 2.31 7.93 -26.91
N ALA A 118 1.39 7.98 -27.84
CA ALA A 118 1.52 8.77 -29.06
C ALA A 118 0.32 9.71 -29.14
N SER A 119 0.59 11.00 -29.29
CA SER A 119 -0.42 12.02 -29.51
C SER A 119 -0.18 12.74 -30.83
N TYR A 120 -1.25 13.02 -31.51
CA TYR A 120 -1.27 13.71 -32.78
C TYR A 120 -2.29 14.84 -32.75
N ASN A 121 -1.90 15.99 -33.24
CA ASN A 121 -2.75 17.15 -33.37
C ASN A 121 -2.61 17.72 -34.80
N TYR A 122 -3.75 17.91 -35.46
CA TYR A 122 -3.83 18.53 -36.76
C TYR A 122 -4.52 19.88 -36.67
N ASP A 123 -3.77 20.97 -36.98
CA ASP A 123 -4.26 22.34 -37.10
C ASP A 123 -5.05 22.83 -35.87
N GLU A 124 -4.71 22.29 -34.68
CA GLU A 124 -5.46 22.52 -33.43
C GLU A 124 -6.95 22.19 -33.51
N ARG A 125 -7.38 21.44 -34.54
CA ARG A 125 -8.76 21.03 -34.78
C ARG A 125 -9.01 19.58 -34.36
N TYR A 126 -8.18 18.68 -34.85
CA TYR A 126 -8.34 17.25 -34.64
C TYR A 126 -7.20 16.71 -33.79
N MET A 127 -7.54 16.06 -32.71
CA MET A 127 -6.60 15.47 -31.78
C MET A 127 -6.87 13.99 -31.64
N ALA A 128 -5.81 13.17 -31.66
CA ALA A 128 -5.86 11.76 -31.40
C ALA A 128 -4.75 11.39 -30.44
N GLU A 129 -5.04 10.51 -29.49
CA GLU A 129 -4.05 9.96 -28.57
C GLU A 129 -4.27 8.48 -28.40
N VAL A 130 -3.19 7.72 -28.39
CA VAL A 130 -3.14 6.29 -28.07
C VAL A 130 -2.14 6.09 -26.95
N THR A 131 -2.55 5.38 -25.91
CA THR A 131 -1.68 4.98 -24.82
C THR A 131 -1.72 3.45 -24.71
N PHE A 132 -0.55 2.89 -24.52
CA PHE A 132 -0.37 1.48 -24.25
C PHE A 132 0.45 1.33 -22.98
N ARG A 133 -0.04 0.56 -22.01
CA ARG A 133 0.68 0.27 -20.79
C ARG A 133 0.64 -1.23 -20.51
N ARG A 134 1.77 -1.77 -20.11
CA ARG A 134 1.92 -3.16 -19.70
C ARG A 134 2.64 -3.23 -18.37
N ASP A 135 1.97 -3.77 -17.36
CA ASP A 135 2.45 -3.82 -15.99
C ASP A 135 2.58 -5.26 -15.51
N ALA A 136 3.64 -5.54 -14.76
CA ALA A 136 3.81 -6.80 -14.04
C ALA A 136 3.90 -6.53 -12.55
N SER A 137 3.01 -7.11 -11.78
CA SER A 137 2.97 -6.99 -10.32
C SER A 137 3.30 -8.32 -9.65
N SER A 138 4.09 -8.26 -8.56
CA SER A 138 4.44 -9.42 -7.75
C SER A 138 3.26 -10.01 -6.95
N ARG A 139 2.12 -9.32 -6.93
CA ARG A 139 0.90 -9.78 -6.25
C ARG A 139 0.14 -10.86 -7.02
N PHE A 140 0.45 -11.01 -8.31
CA PHE A 140 -0.17 -12.02 -9.16
C PHE A 140 0.74 -13.24 -9.31
N GLY A 141 0.12 -14.41 -9.49
CA GLY A 141 0.81 -15.66 -9.73
C GLY A 141 1.60 -15.66 -11.06
N ASP A 142 2.55 -16.58 -11.20
CA ASP A 142 3.54 -16.61 -12.29
C ASP A 142 2.92 -16.54 -13.69
N ASN A 143 1.78 -17.16 -13.89
CA ASN A 143 1.11 -17.20 -15.20
C ASN A 143 0.30 -15.93 -15.53
N ASN A 144 0.03 -15.05 -14.55
CA ASN A 144 -0.85 -13.89 -14.70
C ASN A 144 -0.23 -12.58 -14.20
N LYS A 145 1.09 -12.51 -14.11
CA LYS A 145 1.80 -11.31 -13.60
C LYS A 145 1.59 -10.07 -14.48
N TRP A 146 1.36 -10.25 -15.77
CA TRP A 146 1.30 -9.17 -16.74
C TRP A 146 -0.12 -8.78 -17.07
N GLY A 147 -0.44 -7.51 -16.84
CA GLY A 147 -1.63 -6.84 -17.32
C GLY A 147 -1.31 -5.90 -18.48
N THR A 148 -2.24 -5.76 -19.43
CA THR A 148 -2.11 -4.87 -20.59
C THR A 148 -3.29 -3.90 -20.59
N PHE A 149 -3.01 -2.61 -20.68
CA PHE A 149 -3.96 -1.54 -20.51
C PHE A 149 -3.87 -0.55 -21.69
N PRO A 150 -4.55 -0.84 -22.80
CA PRO A 150 -4.65 0.08 -23.92
C PRO A 150 -5.69 1.17 -23.64
N SER A 151 -5.44 2.36 -24.17
CA SER A 151 -6.45 3.42 -24.23
C SER A 151 -6.28 4.26 -25.49
N PHE A 152 -7.37 4.87 -25.93
CA PHE A 152 -7.34 5.84 -27.02
C PHE A 152 -8.33 6.98 -26.72
N SER A 153 -8.02 8.16 -27.25
CA SER A 153 -8.91 9.31 -27.18
C SER A 153 -8.88 10.10 -28.50
N LEU A 154 -10.01 10.67 -28.80
CA LEU A 154 -10.20 11.58 -29.92
C LEU A 154 -10.73 12.90 -29.41
N GLY A 155 -10.30 14.00 -30.01
CA GLY A 155 -10.77 15.33 -29.71
C GLY A 155 -11.01 16.11 -31.00
N TRP A 156 -12.11 16.85 -31.04
CA TRP A 156 -12.44 17.76 -32.10
C TRP A 156 -12.71 19.15 -31.53
N ASN A 157 -11.87 20.10 -31.90
CA ASN A 157 -12.05 21.49 -31.53
C ASN A 157 -12.91 22.19 -32.59
N ILE A 158 -14.22 22.11 -32.41
CA ILE A 158 -15.24 22.62 -33.35
C ILE A 158 -15.11 24.12 -33.52
N LYS A 159 -14.70 24.83 -32.46
CA LYS A 159 -14.56 26.30 -32.56
C LYS A 159 -13.52 26.73 -33.55
N ASN A 160 -12.48 25.88 -33.81
CA ASN A 160 -11.44 26.20 -34.77
C ASN A 160 -11.81 25.89 -36.23
N GLU A 161 -13.03 25.38 -36.46
CA GLU A 161 -13.53 25.16 -37.82
C GLU A 161 -13.94 26.47 -38.48
N SER A 162 -13.81 26.53 -39.81
CA SER A 162 -14.15 27.73 -40.59
C SER A 162 -15.60 28.16 -40.43
N PHE A 163 -16.53 27.22 -40.32
CA PHE A 163 -17.96 27.51 -40.14
C PHE A 163 -18.33 28.06 -38.75
N MET A 164 -17.40 28.01 -37.78
CA MET A 164 -17.58 28.52 -36.41
C MET A 164 -16.92 29.88 -36.17
N GLN A 165 -16.18 30.41 -37.15
CA GLN A 165 -15.47 31.68 -37.01
C GLN A 165 -16.43 32.86 -36.80
N ASP A 166 -17.58 32.83 -37.46
CA ASP A 166 -18.60 33.90 -37.42
C ASP A 166 -19.53 33.82 -36.20
N VAL A 167 -19.22 33.01 -35.19
CA VAL A 167 -19.96 32.86 -33.95
C VAL A 167 -19.22 33.53 -32.79
N PRO A 168 -19.32 34.86 -32.59
CA PRO A 168 -18.50 35.61 -31.65
C PRO A 168 -18.85 35.37 -30.17
N TRP A 169 -20.10 34.95 -29.90
CA TRP A 169 -20.55 34.69 -28.52
C TRP A 169 -20.01 33.39 -27.95
N LEU A 170 -19.49 32.49 -28.80
CA LEU A 170 -18.95 31.19 -28.39
C LEU A 170 -17.41 31.25 -28.42
N SER A 171 -16.77 31.27 -27.25
CA SER A 171 -15.32 31.34 -27.10
C SER A 171 -14.60 30.00 -27.28
N GLY A 172 -15.29 28.88 -27.09
CA GLY A 172 -14.73 27.53 -27.25
C GLY A 172 -15.82 26.47 -27.33
N LEU A 173 -15.61 25.49 -28.22
CA LEU A 173 -16.44 24.29 -28.32
C LEU A 173 -15.54 23.12 -28.72
N LYS A 174 -15.43 22.14 -27.82
CA LYS A 174 -14.60 20.96 -28.03
C LYS A 174 -15.38 19.68 -27.68
N LEU A 175 -15.40 18.75 -28.61
CA LEU A 175 -15.93 17.40 -28.39
C LEU A 175 -14.78 16.45 -28.09
N ARG A 176 -14.98 15.55 -27.14
CA ARG A 176 -14.01 14.50 -26.80
C ARG A 176 -14.69 13.16 -26.62
N ALA A 177 -14.02 12.10 -27.10
CA ALA A 177 -14.39 10.71 -26.84
C ALA A 177 -13.16 9.94 -26.43
N SER A 178 -13.29 9.09 -25.44
CA SER A 178 -12.19 8.25 -24.98
C SER A 178 -12.69 6.87 -24.55
N TRP A 179 -11.82 5.89 -24.74
CA TRP A 179 -12.02 4.54 -24.26
C TRP A 179 -10.70 4.01 -23.72
N GLY A 180 -10.76 3.16 -22.68
CA GLY A 180 -9.56 2.58 -22.11
C GLY A 180 -9.87 1.45 -21.16
N VAL A 181 -8.88 0.60 -20.96
CA VAL A 181 -8.86 -0.49 -19.98
C VAL A 181 -7.97 -0.10 -18.83
N ASN A 182 -8.48 -0.20 -17.61
CA ASN A 182 -7.72 0.05 -16.38
C ASN A 182 -7.50 -1.26 -15.62
N GLY A 183 -6.33 -1.39 -15.03
CA GLY A 183 -6.00 -2.48 -14.13
C GLY A 183 -6.08 -2.06 -12.67
N ASN A 184 -6.29 -3.03 -11.81
CA ASN A 184 -6.20 -2.89 -10.37
C ASN A 184 -5.37 -4.03 -9.80
N ASP A 185 -4.31 -3.73 -9.05
CA ASP A 185 -3.49 -4.69 -8.33
C ASP A 185 -3.60 -4.56 -6.80
N ALA A 186 -4.61 -3.83 -6.31
CA ALA A 186 -4.90 -3.66 -4.89
C ALA A 186 -5.51 -4.94 -4.28
N ILE A 187 -4.84 -6.07 -4.48
CA ILE A 187 -5.16 -7.37 -3.88
C ILE A 187 -4.12 -7.71 -2.82
N GLY A 188 -4.49 -8.56 -1.86
CA GLY A 188 -3.55 -9.07 -0.86
C GLY A 188 -2.45 -9.93 -1.51
N ASP A 189 -1.31 -10.01 -0.84
CA ASP A 189 -0.22 -10.89 -1.27
C ASP A 189 -0.67 -12.36 -1.21
N PHE A 190 -0.29 -13.16 -2.22
CA PHE A 190 -0.63 -14.58 -2.35
C PHE A 190 -2.13 -14.94 -2.39
N THR A 191 -3.01 -14.01 -2.72
CA THR A 191 -4.44 -14.34 -2.88
C THR A 191 -4.71 -15.38 -3.98
N TYR A 192 -3.72 -15.62 -4.86
CA TYR A 192 -3.75 -16.69 -5.86
C TYR A 192 -3.36 -18.07 -5.32
N ALA A 193 -2.80 -18.15 -4.09
CA ALA A 193 -2.39 -19.42 -3.50
C ALA A 193 -3.54 -20.06 -2.73
N VAL A 194 -3.77 -21.34 -2.98
CA VAL A 194 -4.74 -22.14 -2.19
C VAL A 194 -4.04 -22.64 -0.94
N TYR A 195 -4.47 -22.16 0.21
CA TYR A 195 -4.01 -22.69 1.49
C TYR A 195 -4.90 -23.86 1.92
N THR A 196 -4.32 -25.04 2.08
CA THR A 196 -4.98 -26.17 2.74
C THR A 196 -4.58 -26.16 4.21
N SER A 197 -5.53 -25.92 5.10
CA SER A 197 -5.37 -26.16 6.53
C SER A 197 -5.73 -27.60 6.84
N GLN A 198 -4.76 -28.40 7.24
CA GLN A 198 -5.04 -29.73 7.79
C GLN A 198 -5.30 -29.58 9.29
N ASN A 199 -6.54 -29.69 9.67
CA ASN A 199 -6.93 -29.81 11.08
C ASN A 199 -6.85 -31.30 11.47
N ASN A 200 -5.70 -31.72 11.97
CA ASN A 200 -5.49 -33.08 12.45
C ASN A 200 -6.07 -33.23 13.88
N ASN A 201 -7.38 -33.17 14.03
CA ASN A 201 -8.03 -33.63 15.25
C ASN A 201 -8.24 -35.13 15.13
N TYR A 202 -7.30 -35.93 15.59
CA TYR A 202 -7.51 -37.34 15.89
C TYR A 202 -8.27 -37.42 17.21
N VAL A 203 -9.53 -37.79 17.15
CA VAL A 203 -10.28 -38.23 18.34
C VAL A 203 -10.03 -39.74 18.45
N PHE A 204 -9.28 -40.14 19.48
CA PHE A 204 -9.18 -41.52 19.90
C PHE A 204 -10.27 -41.85 20.93
#